data_ae5e0dbf3cbcee528bb3fc8b173bb72d
#
_entry.id   ae5e0dbf3cbcee528bb3fc8b173bb72d
#
_cell.length_a   1.000
_cell.length_b   1.000
_cell.length_c   1.000
_cell.angle_alpha   90.00
_cell.angle_beta   90.00
_cell.angle_gamma   90.00
#
_symmetry.space_group_name_H-M   'P 1'
#
loop_
_entity.id
_entity.type
_entity.pdbx_description
1 polymer ?
#
loop_
_entity_poly.entity_id
_entity_poly.type
_entity_poly.pdbx_seq_one_letter_code
_entity_poly.pdbx_strand_id
1 'polypeptide(L)'
;MIRDEARTALIVGATGGIGQACARSLHAAGYTLLLNARRSAPLRELSKELGASYAACDGNNEKKIRELIGTAANGIDVVVHAAGILKGSAARGQSVETFDEVIAANLRSVYVVVHASLPSVNVGGRIILVSSTTATRPMRGLTAYSAAKAGMNAMAEALAAELESEGINVSLVSPGPISTPMMDQSVNAFSALPADDVGGVVAWLAALPPRMVVPDILFRGPYRGPFAEMTGGGGSAGQSIAEARALKAART
;
A
#
# COMPACT_ATOMS: atom_id res chain seq x y z
N MET A 1 -26.08 0.49 -12.65
CA MET A 1 -25.84 -0.58 -13.65
C MET A 1 -24.54 -1.26 -13.25
N ILE A 2 -24.57 -2.57 -12.97
CA ILE A 2 -23.36 -3.39 -12.81
C ILE A 2 -22.81 -3.55 -14.24
N ARG A 3 -21.58 -3.08 -14.50
CA ARG A 3 -20.94 -3.36 -15.79
C ARG A 3 -20.68 -4.87 -15.85
N ASP A 4 -21.15 -5.49 -16.94
CA ASP A 4 -20.94 -6.94 -17.21
C ASP A 4 -19.52 -7.22 -17.75
N GLU A 5 -18.71 -6.17 -17.88
CA GLU A 5 -17.35 -6.22 -18.44
C GLU A 5 -16.31 -6.37 -17.32
N ALA A 6 -15.24 -7.11 -17.60
CA ALA A 6 -14.14 -7.32 -16.68
C ALA A 6 -13.51 -5.98 -16.26
N ARG A 7 -13.49 -5.71 -14.95
CA ARG A 7 -12.89 -4.50 -14.35
C ARG A 7 -11.37 -4.57 -14.47
N THR A 8 -10.73 -3.42 -14.66
CA THR A 8 -9.27 -3.31 -14.81
C THR A 8 -8.63 -2.64 -13.60
N ALA A 9 -7.53 -3.22 -13.11
CA ALA A 9 -6.72 -2.63 -12.03
C ALA A 9 -5.26 -2.42 -12.47
N LEU A 10 -4.75 -1.20 -12.27
CA LEU A 10 -3.33 -0.86 -12.40
C LEU A 10 -2.64 -1.02 -11.04
N ILE A 11 -1.57 -1.81 -10.96
CA ILE A 11 -0.77 -1.99 -9.76
C ILE A 11 0.66 -1.51 -10.02
N VAL A 12 1.08 -0.43 -9.33
CA VAL A 12 2.44 0.10 -9.37
C VAL A 12 3.22 -0.37 -8.15
N GLY A 13 4.42 -0.92 -8.39
CA GLY A 13 5.20 -1.61 -7.38
C GLY A 13 4.86 -3.11 -7.25
N ALA A 14 4.31 -3.71 -8.31
CA ALA A 14 3.77 -5.07 -8.33
C ALA A 14 4.76 -6.17 -7.93
N THR A 15 6.08 -5.95 -7.96
CA THR A 15 7.09 -6.92 -7.52
C THR A 15 7.52 -6.78 -6.06
N GLY A 16 7.01 -5.79 -5.32
CA GLY A 16 7.16 -5.67 -3.87
C GLY A 16 6.22 -6.64 -3.14
N GLY A 17 6.50 -6.96 -1.88
CA GLY A 17 5.63 -7.89 -1.12
C GLY A 17 4.16 -7.46 -1.10
N ILE A 18 3.89 -6.20 -0.74
CA ILE A 18 2.53 -5.64 -0.75
C ILE A 18 1.94 -5.62 -2.17
N GLY A 19 2.72 -5.17 -3.17
CA GLY A 19 2.24 -5.10 -4.55
C GLY A 19 1.86 -6.45 -5.14
N GLN A 20 2.62 -7.51 -4.82
CA GLN A 20 2.27 -8.88 -5.22
C GLN A 20 0.98 -9.36 -4.56
N ALA A 21 0.83 -9.09 -3.25
CA ALA A 21 -0.39 -9.44 -2.52
C ALA A 21 -1.62 -8.71 -3.10
N CYS A 22 -1.51 -7.41 -3.38
CA CYS A 22 -2.57 -6.64 -4.04
C CYS A 22 -2.91 -7.22 -5.42
N ALA A 23 -1.90 -7.56 -6.24
CA ALA A 23 -2.12 -8.13 -7.56
C ALA A 23 -2.88 -9.46 -7.49
N ARG A 24 -2.47 -10.39 -6.62
CA ARG A 24 -3.16 -11.68 -6.45
C ARG A 24 -4.58 -11.50 -5.91
N SER A 25 -4.79 -10.63 -4.92
CA SER A 25 -6.10 -10.39 -4.33
C SER A 25 -7.09 -9.78 -5.34
N LEU A 26 -6.63 -8.81 -6.15
CA LEU A 26 -7.47 -8.21 -7.19
C LEU A 26 -7.71 -9.19 -8.36
N HIS A 27 -6.71 -10.00 -8.74
CA HIS A 27 -6.92 -11.08 -9.72
C HIS A 27 -7.97 -12.08 -9.25
N ALA A 28 -7.89 -12.54 -8.01
CA ALA A 28 -8.88 -13.44 -7.41
C ALA A 28 -10.28 -12.81 -7.33
N ALA A 29 -10.37 -11.46 -7.25
CA ALA A 29 -11.62 -10.71 -7.31
C ALA A 29 -12.11 -10.44 -8.75
N GLY A 30 -11.47 -11.03 -9.77
CA GLY A 30 -11.89 -10.98 -11.18
C GLY A 30 -11.44 -9.73 -11.95
N TYR A 31 -10.42 -9.01 -11.46
CA TYR A 31 -9.86 -7.88 -12.20
C TYR A 31 -8.86 -8.34 -13.28
N THR A 32 -8.93 -7.74 -14.45
CA THR A 32 -7.83 -7.72 -15.41
C THR A 32 -6.73 -6.80 -14.88
N LEU A 33 -5.46 -7.23 -14.94
CA LEU A 33 -4.38 -6.51 -14.29
C LEU A 33 -3.43 -5.84 -15.28
N LEU A 34 -3.01 -4.62 -14.93
CA LEU A 34 -1.88 -3.90 -15.50
C LEU A 34 -0.80 -3.79 -14.41
N LEU A 35 0.37 -4.37 -14.63
CA LEU A 35 1.42 -4.46 -13.62
C LEU A 35 2.61 -3.57 -13.97
N ASN A 36 3.05 -2.76 -13.01
CA ASN A 36 4.28 -1.98 -13.17
C ASN A 36 5.26 -2.27 -12.02
N ALA A 37 6.52 -2.41 -12.35
CA ALA A 37 7.65 -2.40 -11.41
C ALA A 37 8.97 -2.21 -12.16
N ARG A 38 10.06 -1.90 -11.43
CA ARG A 38 11.39 -1.72 -12.02
C ARG A 38 12.07 -3.03 -12.41
N ARG A 39 11.88 -4.10 -11.60
CA ARG A 39 12.56 -5.38 -11.81
C ARG A 39 11.80 -6.20 -12.86
N SER A 40 12.42 -6.35 -14.04
CA SER A 40 11.79 -6.99 -15.20
C SER A 40 11.52 -8.49 -15.01
N ALA A 41 12.50 -9.26 -14.51
CA ALA A 41 12.35 -10.71 -14.40
C ALA A 41 11.20 -11.13 -13.45
N PRO A 42 11.15 -10.69 -12.17
CA PRO A 42 10.02 -11.06 -11.30
C PRO A 42 8.68 -10.47 -11.76
N LEU A 43 8.68 -9.32 -12.45
CA LEU A 43 7.46 -8.75 -13.00
C LEU A 43 6.89 -9.60 -14.14
N ARG A 44 7.76 -10.10 -15.01
CA ARG A 44 7.37 -11.00 -16.10
C ARG A 44 6.79 -12.32 -15.58
N GLU A 45 7.39 -12.89 -14.53
CA GLU A 45 6.88 -14.12 -13.93
C GLU A 45 5.49 -13.90 -13.29
N LEU A 46 5.31 -12.80 -12.55
CA LEU A 46 4.01 -12.44 -11.99
C LEU A 46 2.96 -12.17 -13.09
N SER A 47 3.37 -11.50 -14.17
CA SER A 47 2.51 -11.26 -15.33
C SER A 47 2.04 -12.57 -15.98
N LYS A 48 2.93 -13.56 -16.14
CA LYS A 48 2.56 -14.88 -16.65
C LYS A 48 1.62 -15.62 -15.71
N GLU A 49 1.90 -15.59 -14.41
CA GLU A 49 1.07 -16.21 -13.38
C GLU A 49 -0.37 -15.71 -13.41
N LEU A 50 -0.55 -14.38 -13.59
CA LEU A 50 -1.84 -13.70 -13.49
C LEU A 50 -2.48 -13.33 -14.84
N GLY A 51 -1.87 -13.70 -15.95
CA GLY A 51 -2.37 -13.34 -17.29
C GLY A 51 -2.42 -11.82 -17.53
N ALA A 52 -1.48 -11.06 -16.94
CA ALA A 52 -1.53 -9.60 -16.89
C ALA A 52 -0.64 -8.93 -17.94
N SER A 53 -1.04 -7.76 -18.42
CA SER A 53 -0.14 -6.85 -19.14
C SER A 53 0.85 -6.20 -18.17
N TYR A 54 2.07 -5.89 -18.63
CA TYR A 54 3.06 -5.27 -17.74
C TYR A 54 3.99 -4.29 -18.43
N ALA A 55 4.55 -3.35 -17.64
CA ALA A 55 5.64 -2.47 -18.05
C ALA A 55 6.76 -2.47 -16.98
N ALA A 56 7.96 -2.89 -17.38
CA ALA A 56 9.15 -2.81 -16.54
C ALA A 56 9.77 -1.41 -16.65
N CYS A 57 9.41 -0.51 -15.73
CA CYS A 57 9.94 0.85 -15.67
C CYS A 57 9.83 1.44 -14.26
N ASP A 58 10.52 2.56 -14.04
CA ASP A 58 10.31 3.39 -12.85
C ASP A 58 8.92 4.03 -12.89
N GLY A 59 8.24 4.11 -11.74
CA GLY A 59 6.95 4.77 -11.60
C GLY A 59 6.96 6.27 -11.95
N ASN A 60 8.14 6.87 -11.99
CA ASN A 60 8.35 8.24 -12.47
C ASN A 60 8.41 8.37 -14.01
N ASN A 61 8.40 7.26 -14.74
CA ASN A 61 8.39 7.28 -16.20
C ASN A 61 6.94 7.38 -16.71
N GLU A 62 6.42 8.58 -16.73
CA GLU A 62 5.04 8.87 -17.14
C GLU A 62 4.68 8.27 -18.49
N LYS A 63 5.58 8.40 -19.49
CA LYS A 63 5.34 7.87 -20.84
C LYS A 63 5.05 6.37 -20.83
N LYS A 64 5.90 5.58 -20.16
CA LYS A 64 5.71 4.13 -20.07
C LYS A 64 4.50 3.72 -19.24
N ILE A 65 4.14 4.51 -18.22
CA ILE A 65 2.90 4.30 -17.46
C ILE A 65 1.68 4.54 -18.36
N ARG A 66 1.67 5.63 -19.15
CA ARG A 66 0.58 5.89 -20.13
C ARG A 66 0.49 4.81 -21.21
N GLU A 67 1.64 4.33 -21.72
CA GLU A 67 1.68 3.23 -22.69
C GLU A 67 1.05 1.94 -22.11
N LEU A 68 1.35 1.61 -20.85
CA LEU A 68 0.74 0.46 -20.18
C LEU A 68 -0.78 0.66 -19.98
N ILE A 69 -1.19 1.83 -19.54
CA ILE A 69 -2.60 2.20 -19.34
C ILE A 69 -3.38 2.09 -20.67
N GLY A 70 -2.78 2.51 -21.77
CA GLY A 70 -3.36 2.42 -23.11
C GLY A 70 -3.65 0.99 -23.59
N THR A 71 -3.18 -0.04 -22.89
CA THR A 71 -3.54 -1.44 -23.18
C THR A 71 -4.89 -1.86 -22.55
N ALA A 72 -5.48 -1.02 -21.69
CA ALA A 72 -6.80 -1.27 -21.11
C ALA A 72 -7.90 -0.87 -22.09
N ALA A 73 -8.67 -1.84 -22.58
CA ALA A 73 -9.73 -1.59 -23.57
C ALA A 73 -10.86 -0.71 -23.01
N ASN A 74 -11.20 -0.84 -21.72
CA ASN A 74 -12.38 -0.23 -21.10
C ASN A 74 -12.03 0.75 -19.96
N GLY A 75 -10.81 1.32 -19.99
CA GLY A 75 -10.32 2.19 -18.92
C GLY A 75 -9.90 1.42 -17.67
N ILE A 76 -9.73 2.14 -16.56
CA ILE A 76 -9.23 1.62 -15.29
C ILE A 76 -10.28 1.85 -14.20
N ASP A 77 -10.60 0.80 -13.45
CA ASP A 77 -11.53 0.88 -12.32
C ASP A 77 -10.79 1.06 -10.98
N VAL A 78 -9.55 0.56 -10.90
CA VAL A 78 -8.74 0.67 -9.67
C VAL A 78 -7.28 0.99 -10.01
N VAL A 79 -6.74 2.01 -9.37
CA VAL A 79 -5.30 2.32 -9.39
C VAL A 79 -4.73 2.04 -8.00
N VAL A 80 -3.76 1.14 -7.89
CA VAL A 80 -3.04 0.85 -6.64
C VAL A 80 -1.60 1.30 -6.76
N HIS A 81 -1.18 2.25 -5.93
CA HIS A 81 0.22 2.63 -5.81
C HIS A 81 0.83 2.00 -4.55
N ALA A 82 1.56 0.91 -4.73
CA ALA A 82 2.28 0.18 -3.68
C ALA A 82 3.81 0.27 -3.83
N ALA A 83 4.31 1.09 -4.77
CA ALA A 83 5.74 1.32 -4.92
C ALA A 83 6.28 2.21 -3.80
N GLY A 84 7.51 1.94 -3.42
CA GLY A 84 8.24 2.75 -2.45
C GLY A 84 9.57 2.14 -2.10
N ILE A 85 10.39 2.91 -1.39
CA ILE A 85 11.65 2.45 -0.80
C ILE A 85 11.73 2.94 0.64
N LEU A 86 12.36 2.16 1.49
CA LEU A 86 12.69 2.53 2.86
C LEU A 86 14.21 2.61 2.98
N LYS A 87 14.72 3.83 3.18
CA LYS A 87 16.11 4.09 3.51
C LYS A 87 16.13 4.87 4.81
N GLY A 88 16.64 4.23 5.85
CA GLY A 88 16.73 4.81 7.19
C GLY A 88 18.16 5.24 7.52
N SER A 89 18.31 6.42 8.12
CA SER A 89 19.53 6.91 8.72
C SER A 89 19.22 8.07 9.65
N ALA A 90 20.08 8.30 10.67
CA ALA A 90 20.01 9.55 11.43
C ALA A 90 20.23 10.74 10.47
N ALA A 91 19.57 11.88 10.74
CA ALA A 91 19.61 13.05 9.84
C ALA A 91 21.04 13.53 9.50
N ARG A 92 21.98 13.40 10.43
CA ARG A 92 23.39 13.75 10.21
C ARG A 92 24.12 12.81 9.24
N GLY A 93 23.64 11.57 9.06
CA GLY A 93 24.24 10.57 8.18
C GLY A 93 23.46 10.30 6.89
N GLN A 94 22.31 10.94 6.73
CA GLN A 94 21.52 10.82 5.50
C GLN A 94 21.97 11.89 4.48
N SER A 95 22.44 11.46 3.32
CA SER A 95 22.79 12.38 2.25
C SER A 95 21.54 12.98 1.60
N VAL A 96 21.70 14.13 0.92
CA VAL A 96 20.62 14.79 0.16
C VAL A 96 20.16 13.90 -0.98
N GLU A 97 21.07 13.20 -1.65
CA GLU A 97 20.75 12.26 -2.73
C GLU A 97 19.86 11.12 -2.23
N THR A 98 20.13 10.58 -1.04
CA THR A 98 19.26 9.56 -0.41
C THR A 98 17.88 10.14 -0.08
N PHE A 99 17.81 11.38 0.40
CA PHE A 99 16.55 12.08 0.63
C PHE A 99 15.76 12.19 -0.68
N ASP A 100 16.40 12.68 -1.76
CA ASP A 100 15.79 12.85 -3.08
C ASP A 100 15.28 11.52 -3.66
N GLU A 101 16.06 10.44 -3.53
CA GLU A 101 15.63 9.11 -3.95
C GLU A 101 14.35 8.65 -3.21
N VAL A 102 14.29 8.88 -1.89
CA VAL A 102 13.13 8.50 -1.08
C VAL A 102 11.91 9.32 -1.46
N ILE A 103 12.06 10.64 -1.65
CA ILE A 103 10.98 11.52 -2.11
C ILE A 103 10.51 11.12 -3.51
N ALA A 104 11.44 10.88 -4.43
CA ALA A 104 11.11 10.48 -5.79
C ALA A 104 10.31 9.17 -5.84
N ALA A 105 10.71 8.17 -5.03
CA ALA A 105 10.08 6.85 -5.04
C ALA A 105 8.77 6.77 -4.24
N ASN A 106 8.59 7.58 -3.17
CA ASN A 106 7.43 7.46 -2.28
C ASN A 106 6.42 8.59 -2.40
N LEU A 107 6.77 9.72 -3.05
CA LEU A 107 5.87 10.86 -3.20
C LEU A 107 5.72 11.27 -4.67
N ARG A 108 6.84 11.60 -5.34
CA ARG A 108 6.76 12.06 -6.74
C ARG A 108 6.14 11.01 -7.66
N SER A 109 6.51 9.73 -7.52
CA SER A 109 5.96 8.65 -8.35
C SER A 109 4.46 8.48 -8.17
N VAL A 110 3.92 8.76 -6.97
CA VAL A 110 2.48 8.75 -6.72
C VAL A 110 1.78 9.76 -7.60
N TYR A 111 2.27 11.02 -7.59
CA TYR A 111 1.71 12.08 -8.43
C TYR A 111 1.78 11.73 -9.92
N VAL A 112 2.94 11.25 -10.38
CA VAL A 112 3.12 10.87 -11.79
C VAL A 112 2.14 9.79 -12.22
N VAL A 113 1.99 8.74 -11.41
CA VAL A 113 1.08 7.62 -11.71
C VAL A 113 -0.37 8.08 -11.70
N VAL A 114 -0.80 8.83 -10.69
CA VAL A 114 -2.17 9.36 -10.62
C VAL A 114 -2.44 10.25 -11.82
N HIS A 115 -1.59 11.24 -12.08
CA HIS A 115 -1.72 12.15 -13.21
C HIS A 115 -1.80 11.41 -14.57
N ALA A 116 -0.96 10.39 -14.76
CA ALA A 116 -0.99 9.57 -15.97
C ALA A 116 -2.28 8.76 -16.10
N SER A 117 -2.89 8.36 -14.98
CA SER A 117 -4.06 7.48 -14.95
C SER A 117 -5.39 8.22 -15.11
N LEU A 118 -5.49 9.45 -14.59
CA LEU A 118 -6.77 10.20 -14.53
C LEU A 118 -7.58 10.19 -15.82
N PRO A 119 -7.00 10.40 -17.03
CA PRO A 119 -7.78 10.40 -18.26
C PRO A 119 -8.44 9.05 -18.60
N SER A 120 -8.02 7.98 -17.93
CA SER A 120 -8.50 6.61 -18.17
C SER A 120 -9.21 5.99 -16.98
N VAL A 121 -9.28 6.69 -15.84
CA VAL A 121 -10.03 6.21 -14.66
C VAL A 121 -11.52 6.36 -14.91
N ASN A 122 -12.25 5.28 -14.74
CA ASN A 122 -13.69 5.24 -14.93
C ASN A 122 -14.44 6.00 -13.83
N VAL A 123 -15.60 6.58 -14.16
CA VAL A 123 -16.54 7.08 -13.14
C VAL A 123 -16.91 5.94 -12.18
N GLY A 124 -16.83 6.19 -10.89
CA GLY A 124 -16.95 5.17 -9.84
C GLY A 124 -15.65 4.43 -9.57
N GLY A 125 -14.57 4.78 -10.27
CA GLY A 125 -13.23 4.22 -10.05
C GLY A 125 -12.61 4.63 -8.73
N ARG A 126 -11.52 3.95 -8.36
CA ARG A 126 -10.86 4.18 -7.08
C ARG A 126 -9.34 4.23 -7.22
N ILE A 127 -8.74 5.23 -6.59
CA ILE A 127 -7.29 5.36 -6.42
C ILE A 127 -6.94 4.96 -4.99
N ILE A 128 -6.10 3.93 -4.83
CA ILE A 128 -5.69 3.39 -3.54
C ILE A 128 -4.19 3.58 -3.38
N LEU A 129 -3.78 4.40 -2.41
CA LEU A 129 -2.40 4.74 -2.16
C LEU A 129 -1.91 4.02 -0.89
N VAL A 130 -0.88 3.19 -1.03
CA VAL A 130 -0.28 2.50 0.13
C VAL A 130 0.65 3.46 0.86
N SER A 131 0.15 4.04 1.94
CA SER A 131 0.85 4.93 2.86
C SER A 131 1.59 4.15 3.95
N SER A 132 1.63 4.65 5.15
CA SER A 132 2.25 4.04 6.32
C SER A 132 1.76 4.71 7.61
N THR A 133 1.79 3.99 8.74
CA THR A 133 1.64 4.59 10.06
C THR A 133 2.68 5.67 10.37
N THR A 134 3.84 5.68 9.67
CA THR A 134 4.86 6.72 9.81
C THR A 134 4.46 8.08 9.23
N ALA A 135 3.41 8.13 8.41
CA ALA A 135 2.85 9.40 7.93
C ALA A 135 2.27 10.25 9.07
N THR A 136 1.63 9.61 10.04
CA THR A 136 1.01 10.27 11.21
C THR A 136 1.83 10.13 12.49
N ARG A 137 2.72 9.14 12.56
CA ARG A 137 3.63 8.88 13.69
C ARG A 137 5.06 8.72 13.19
N PRO A 138 5.75 9.84 12.88
CA PRO A 138 7.12 9.81 12.37
C PRO A 138 8.07 9.07 13.30
N MET A 139 9.01 8.34 12.71
CA MET A 139 9.98 7.55 13.46
C MET A 139 11.40 8.13 13.32
N ARG A 140 12.18 8.05 14.40
CA ARG A 140 13.60 8.40 14.37
C ARG A 140 14.33 7.59 13.30
N GLY A 141 15.17 8.25 12.53
CA GLY A 141 15.93 7.61 11.44
C GLY A 141 15.16 7.46 10.12
N LEU A 142 13.88 7.83 10.06
CA LEU A 142 13.03 7.76 8.87
C LEU A 142 12.56 9.14 8.38
N THR A 143 13.39 10.18 8.49
CA THR A 143 13.01 11.56 8.19
C THR A 143 12.44 11.71 6.78
N ALA A 144 13.19 11.28 5.75
CA ALA A 144 12.74 11.38 4.36
C ALA A 144 11.48 10.53 4.08
N TYR A 145 11.47 9.30 4.61
CA TYR A 145 10.34 8.39 4.43
C TYR A 145 9.05 8.91 5.08
N SER A 146 9.15 9.38 6.34
CA SER A 146 8.00 9.96 7.05
C SER A 146 7.49 11.22 6.35
N ALA A 147 8.39 12.10 5.89
CA ALA A 147 8.02 13.28 5.13
C ALA A 147 7.31 12.91 3.81
N ALA A 148 7.83 11.92 3.06
CA ALA A 148 7.21 11.46 1.83
C ALA A 148 5.81 10.87 2.07
N LYS A 149 5.64 10.05 3.13
CA LYS A 149 4.35 9.43 3.44
C LYS A 149 3.34 10.44 4.00
N ALA A 150 3.78 11.41 4.80
CA ALA A 150 2.92 12.52 5.22
C ALA A 150 2.48 13.40 4.03
N GLY A 151 3.42 13.70 3.12
CA GLY A 151 3.10 14.40 1.86
C GLY A 151 2.13 13.62 0.98
N MET A 152 2.25 12.27 0.92
CA MET A 152 1.29 11.41 0.22
C MET A 152 -0.11 11.51 0.83
N ASN A 153 -0.24 11.54 2.18
CA ASN A 153 -1.53 11.69 2.83
C ASN A 153 -2.19 13.03 2.49
N ALA A 154 -1.45 14.14 2.59
CA ALA A 154 -1.95 15.45 2.20
C ALA A 154 -2.35 15.52 0.72
N MET A 155 -1.55 14.90 -0.17
CA MET A 155 -1.88 14.79 -1.60
C MET A 155 -3.16 13.99 -1.82
N ALA A 156 -3.36 12.89 -1.10
CA ALA A 156 -4.56 12.08 -1.21
C ALA A 156 -5.83 12.84 -0.83
N GLU A 157 -5.78 13.65 0.23
CA GLU A 157 -6.89 14.51 0.67
C GLU A 157 -7.23 15.58 -0.40
N ALA A 158 -6.21 16.23 -0.97
CA ALA A 158 -6.41 17.21 -2.04
C ALA A 158 -7.02 16.55 -3.30
N LEU A 159 -6.46 15.41 -3.73
CA LEU A 159 -6.99 14.66 -4.87
C LEU A 159 -8.42 14.18 -4.64
N ALA A 160 -8.77 13.74 -3.42
CA ALA A 160 -10.13 13.33 -3.10
C ALA A 160 -11.13 14.47 -3.30
N ALA A 161 -10.78 15.70 -2.85
CA ALA A 161 -11.62 16.87 -3.04
C ALA A 161 -11.73 17.30 -4.52
N GLU A 162 -10.64 17.23 -5.27
CA GLU A 162 -10.61 17.58 -6.70
C GLU A 162 -11.43 16.60 -7.56
N LEU A 163 -11.37 15.29 -7.24
CA LEU A 163 -11.93 14.22 -8.05
C LEU A 163 -13.36 13.80 -7.63
N GLU A 164 -13.89 14.37 -6.55
CA GLU A 164 -15.25 14.07 -6.07
C GLU A 164 -16.30 14.33 -7.14
N SER A 165 -16.19 15.45 -7.85
CA SER A 165 -17.13 15.80 -8.93
C SER A 165 -17.04 14.88 -10.15
N GLU A 166 -15.92 14.19 -10.33
CA GLU A 166 -15.72 13.19 -11.37
C GLU A 166 -16.17 11.78 -10.93
N GLY A 167 -16.63 11.63 -9.69
CA GLY A 167 -17.04 10.35 -9.11
C GLY A 167 -15.90 9.36 -8.87
N ILE A 168 -14.66 9.86 -8.77
CA ILE A 168 -13.46 9.04 -8.49
C ILE A 168 -13.13 9.13 -7.01
N ASN A 169 -13.00 7.98 -6.35
CA ASN A 169 -12.68 7.90 -4.93
C ASN A 169 -11.17 7.75 -4.71
N VAL A 170 -10.62 8.46 -3.73
CA VAL A 170 -9.23 8.30 -3.27
C VAL A 170 -9.22 7.72 -1.87
N SER A 171 -8.41 6.69 -1.65
CA SER A 171 -8.28 6.01 -0.36
C SER A 171 -6.81 5.79 0.00
N LEU A 172 -6.48 5.99 1.26
CA LEU A 172 -5.21 5.59 1.85
C LEU A 172 -5.33 4.21 2.49
N VAL A 173 -4.29 3.42 2.34
CA VAL A 173 -4.06 2.21 3.14
C VAL A 173 -2.77 2.44 3.90
N SER A 174 -2.87 2.61 5.21
CA SER A 174 -1.79 3.05 6.10
C SER A 174 -1.36 1.93 7.06
N PRO A 175 -0.65 0.89 6.56
CA PRO A 175 -0.24 -0.23 7.40
C PRO A 175 0.89 0.15 8.35
N GLY A 176 0.93 -0.57 9.49
CA GLY A 176 2.12 -0.68 10.32
C GLY A 176 3.17 -1.59 9.68
N PRO A 177 4.05 -2.22 10.47
CA PRO A 177 5.04 -3.15 9.96
C PRO A 177 4.41 -4.31 9.19
N ILE A 178 4.87 -4.54 7.95
CA ILE A 178 4.44 -5.65 7.10
C ILE A 178 5.64 -6.54 6.79
N SER A 179 5.48 -7.85 6.93
CA SER A 179 6.51 -8.86 6.65
C SER A 179 6.83 -8.89 5.15
N THR A 180 7.83 -8.12 4.75
CA THR A 180 8.32 -8.00 3.37
C THR A 180 9.84 -7.86 3.38
N PRO A 181 10.52 -8.10 2.24
CA PRO A 181 11.97 -7.87 2.14
C PRO A 181 12.43 -6.43 2.43
N MET A 182 11.51 -5.47 2.43
CA MET A 182 11.81 -4.05 2.71
C MET A 182 12.01 -3.79 4.21
N MET A 183 11.49 -4.65 5.08
CA MET A 183 11.41 -4.38 6.51
C MET A 183 12.55 -5.03 7.29
N ASP A 184 13.28 -4.22 8.07
CA ASP A 184 14.13 -4.72 9.16
C ASP A 184 13.27 -5.05 10.38
N GLN A 185 13.14 -6.34 10.70
CA GLN A 185 12.28 -6.84 11.78
C GLN A 185 12.84 -6.58 13.18
N SER A 186 14.10 -6.16 13.31
CA SER A 186 14.78 -6.01 14.61
C SER A 186 14.33 -4.79 15.44
N VAL A 187 13.59 -3.85 14.84
CA VAL A 187 13.36 -2.50 15.43
C VAL A 187 11.88 -2.16 15.65
N ASN A 188 10.94 -3.09 15.46
CA ASN A 188 9.51 -2.77 15.50
C ASN A 188 8.84 -3.15 16.82
N ALA A 189 8.21 -2.15 17.46
CA ALA A 189 7.37 -2.33 18.64
C ALA A 189 6.07 -3.11 18.37
N PHE A 190 5.76 -3.44 17.12
CA PHE A 190 4.56 -4.18 16.71
C PHE A 190 4.92 -5.45 15.96
N SER A 191 4.05 -6.46 16.04
CA SER A 191 4.13 -7.62 15.17
C SER A 191 3.94 -7.21 13.72
N ALA A 192 4.81 -7.70 12.83
CA ALA A 192 4.60 -7.53 11.41
C ALA A 192 3.41 -8.38 10.95
N LEU A 193 2.53 -7.78 10.15
CA LEU A 193 1.44 -8.48 9.50
C LEU A 193 1.91 -9.08 8.17
N PRO A 194 1.29 -10.17 7.68
CA PRO A 194 1.49 -10.67 6.32
C PRO A 194 1.12 -9.61 5.28
N ALA A 195 1.79 -9.63 4.12
CA ALA A 195 1.44 -8.73 3.02
C ALA A 195 0.03 -9.00 2.47
N ASP A 196 -0.45 -10.24 2.59
CA ASP A 196 -1.79 -10.66 2.15
C ASP A 196 -2.90 -9.94 2.91
N ASP A 197 -2.69 -9.54 4.17
CA ASP A 197 -3.65 -8.71 4.90
C ASP A 197 -3.86 -7.35 4.21
N VAL A 198 -2.78 -6.76 3.68
CA VAL A 198 -2.87 -5.51 2.89
C VAL A 198 -3.59 -5.76 1.56
N GLY A 199 -3.28 -6.88 0.89
CA GLY A 199 -3.96 -7.29 -0.33
C GLY A 199 -5.46 -7.45 -0.14
N GLY A 200 -5.88 -8.08 0.98
CA GLY A 200 -7.28 -8.23 1.37
C GLY A 200 -7.99 -6.88 1.59
N VAL A 201 -7.34 -5.95 2.29
CA VAL A 201 -7.87 -4.59 2.51
C VAL A 201 -8.04 -3.84 1.18
N VAL A 202 -7.06 -3.94 0.27
CA VAL A 202 -7.12 -3.32 -1.06
C VAL A 202 -8.26 -3.91 -1.89
N ALA A 203 -8.42 -5.23 -1.92
CA ALA A 203 -9.51 -5.88 -2.63
C ALA A 203 -10.89 -5.52 -2.04
N TRP A 204 -11.00 -5.41 -0.72
CA TRP A 204 -12.22 -4.96 -0.06
C TRP A 204 -12.57 -3.51 -0.45
N LEU A 205 -11.59 -2.58 -0.42
CA LEU A 205 -11.78 -1.20 -0.89
C LEU A 205 -12.25 -1.15 -2.34
N ALA A 206 -11.61 -1.95 -3.21
CA ALA A 206 -11.93 -2.01 -4.63
C ALA A 206 -13.36 -2.54 -4.91
N ALA A 207 -13.92 -3.34 -4.00
CA ALA A 207 -15.27 -3.89 -4.10
C ALA A 207 -16.37 -2.97 -3.56
N LEU A 208 -16.01 -1.89 -2.85
CA LEU A 208 -17.01 -0.97 -2.27
C LEU A 208 -17.81 -0.26 -3.37
N PRO A 209 -19.10 -0.03 -3.15
CA PRO A 209 -19.90 0.75 -4.08
C PRO A 209 -19.37 2.20 -4.18
N PRO A 210 -19.46 2.86 -5.36
CA PRO A 210 -18.91 4.20 -5.57
C PRO A 210 -19.35 5.25 -4.56
N ARG A 211 -20.57 5.14 -4.02
CA ARG A 211 -21.09 6.04 -3.00
C ARG A 211 -20.45 5.90 -1.62
N MET A 212 -19.65 4.86 -1.39
CA MET A 212 -18.98 4.61 -0.12
C MET A 212 -17.53 5.08 -0.18
N VAL A 213 -17.23 6.17 0.48
CA VAL A 213 -15.90 6.75 0.59
C VAL A 213 -15.26 6.29 1.88
N VAL A 214 -14.06 5.72 1.79
CA VAL A 214 -13.21 5.36 2.94
C VAL A 214 -11.88 6.09 2.75
N PRO A 215 -11.67 7.24 3.39
CA PRO A 215 -10.50 8.09 3.13
C PRO A 215 -9.18 7.45 3.56
N ASP A 216 -9.14 6.82 4.73
CA ASP A 216 -7.93 6.16 5.25
C ASP A 216 -8.28 4.93 6.08
N ILE A 217 -7.51 3.87 5.92
CA ILE A 217 -7.53 2.66 6.76
C ILE A 217 -6.16 2.49 7.38
N LEU A 218 -6.05 2.85 8.66
CA LEU A 218 -4.85 2.65 9.45
C LEU A 218 -4.98 1.38 10.28
N PHE A 219 -4.03 0.45 10.10
CA PHE A 219 -4.00 -0.80 10.85
C PHE A 219 -2.56 -1.28 11.10
N ARG A 220 -2.38 -2.13 12.10
CA ARG A 220 -1.08 -2.69 12.49
C ARG A 220 -1.27 -4.01 13.23
N GLY A 221 -0.22 -4.77 13.35
CA GLY A 221 -0.20 -5.94 14.23
C GLY A 221 -0.21 -5.58 15.72
N PRO A 222 -0.34 -6.57 16.60
CA PRO A 222 -0.30 -6.37 18.04
C PRO A 222 0.99 -5.68 18.50
N TYR A 223 0.92 -4.92 19.59
CA TYR A 223 2.06 -4.27 20.22
C TYR A 223 2.99 -5.31 20.89
N ARG A 224 4.30 -5.15 20.72
CA ARG A 224 5.36 -6.01 21.28
C ARG A 224 6.26 -5.28 22.29
N GLY A 225 5.79 -4.27 23.00
CA GLY A 225 6.60 -3.53 23.98
C GLY A 225 6.57 -4.17 25.38
N PRO A 226 7.31 -3.59 26.35
CA PRO A 226 7.34 -4.06 27.74
C PRO A 226 5.95 -4.23 28.38
N PHE A 227 4.98 -3.42 27.96
CA PHE A 227 3.58 -3.56 28.37
C PHE A 227 2.91 -4.84 27.88
N ALA A 228 3.33 -5.38 26.72
CA ALA A 228 2.80 -6.64 26.22
C ALA A 228 3.24 -7.82 27.09
N GLU A 229 4.49 -7.77 27.62
CA GLU A 229 5.00 -8.77 28.58
C GLU A 229 4.27 -8.69 29.91
N MET A 230 3.98 -7.47 30.39
CA MET A 230 3.23 -7.26 31.65
C MET A 230 1.75 -7.70 31.52
N THR A 231 1.15 -7.67 30.33
CA THR A 231 -0.23 -8.09 30.08
C THR A 231 -0.36 -9.51 29.57
N GLY A 232 0.73 -10.29 29.54
CA GLY A 232 0.74 -11.67 29.02
C GLY A 232 0.72 -11.80 27.49
N GLY A 233 0.83 -10.66 26.78
CA GLY A 233 0.83 -10.63 25.30
C GLY A 233 2.19 -10.90 24.65
N GLY A 234 3.26 -11.10 25.40
CA GLY A 234 4.62 -11.37 24.92
C GLY A 234 5.16 -12.77 25.19
N GLY A 235 4.38 -13.63 25.83
CA GLY A 235 4.71 -15.06 25.99
C GLY A 235 4.39 -15.82 24.71
N SER A 236 5.24 -16.82 24.40
CA SER A 236 5.03 -17.78 23.32
C SER A 236 3.53 -18.06 23.09
N ALA A 237 3.10 -17.97 21.84
CA ALA A 237 1.72 -18.19 21.43
C ALA A 237 1.08 -19.37 22.21
N GLY A 238 0.20 -19.10 23.17
CA GLY A 238 -0.43 -20.15 23.96
C GLY A 238 -1.00 -19.77 25.31
N GLN A 239 -0.62 -18.66 25.91
CA GLN A 239 -1.28 -18.28 27.17
C GLN A 239 -2.64 -17.62 26.88
N SER A 240 -3.70 -18.38 27.16
CA SER A 240 -5.07 -17.94 26.95
C SER A 240 -5.47 -16.84 27.94
N ILE A 241 -6.44 -16.01 27.54
CA ILE A 241 -7.09 -15.02 28.43
C ILE A 241 -7.58 -15.68 29.74
N ALA A 242 -7.87 -16.99 29.72
CA ALA A 242 -8.25 -17.78 30.88
C ALA A 242 -7.11 -17.92 31.90
N GLU A 243 -5.86 -18.14 31.44
CA GLU A 243 -4.68 -18.23 32.35
C GLU A 243 -4.34 -16.89 32.98
N ALA A 244 -4.46 -15.78 32.24
CA ALA A 244 -4.28 -14.45 32.78
C ALA A 244 -5.35 -14.09 33.85
N ARG A 245 -6.59 -14.57 33.68
CA ARG A 245 -7.66 -14.44 34.68
C ARG A 245 -7.43 -15.32 35.91
N ALA A 246 -6.93 -16.53 35.74
CA ALA A 246 -6.60 -17.43 36.83
C ALA A 246 -5.46 -16.89 37.72
N LEU A 247 -4.42 -16.32 37.11
CA LEU A 247 -3.33 -15.66 37.85
C LEU A 247 -3.78 -14.43 38.65
N LYS A 248 -4.77 -13.69 38.15
CA LYS A 248 -5.35 -12.53 38.86
C LYS A 248 -6.22 -12.98 40.04
N ALA A 249 -6.96 -14.07 39.92
CA ALA A 249 -7.79 -14.63 40.98
C ALA A 249 -6.99 -15.28 42.11
N ALA A 250 -5.77 -15.76 41.84
CA ALA A 250 -4.89 -16.36 42.84
C ALA A 250 -4.09 -15.32 43.67
N ARG A 251 -4.20 -14.03 43.37
CA ARG A 251 -3.56 -12.92 44.07
C ARG A 251 -4.52 -12.07 44.92
N THR A 252 -5.78 -12.43 44.96
CA THR A 252 -6.82 -11.91 45.89
C THR A 252 -7.18 -12.97 46.92
#